data_5fa2b1be946a46c0b4b940bab2c348ec
#
_entry.id   5fa2b1be946a46c0b4b940bab2c348ec
#
_cell.length_a   1.000
_cell.length_b   1.000
_cell.length_c   1.000
_cell.angle_alpha   90.00
_cell.angle_beta   90.00
_cell.angle_gamma   90.00
#
_symmetry.space_group_name_H-M   'P 1'
#
loop_
_entity.id
_entity.type
_entity.pdbx_description
1 polymer ?
#
loop_
_entity_poly.entity_id
_entity_poly.type
_entity_poly.pdbx_seq_one_letter_code
_entity_poly.pdbx_strand_id
1 'polypeptide(L)'
;MVDALASGASIRKDVEVRVLSWAPFSSGGIRMMEEKPVTIHLYKNDLPDGLTLGPIVAIDCETMGLNPHRDRLCLVQMSDGDGNAHLVQIEKGQSAAPNLSRLLEDPDTLKLFHFGRFDIAAMYNAFGALAAPVFCTKIASKLVRTYTDRHGLKNLCQEMLNIDISKQQQSSDWGAPDLSEAQKTYAASDVMYLHQLRDLFIERLAREGRAEIAQACFDFLPIRARLDLAGWPEIDIFAH
;
A
#
# COMPACT_ATOMS: atom_id res chain seq x y z
N MET A 1 35.40 -3.23 57.39
CA MET A 1 34.16 -3.75 57.94
C MET A 1 33.05 -3.38 57.03
N VAL A 2 32.77 -4.32 56.20
CA VAL A 2 31.47 -4.98 55.90
C VAL A 2 30.54 -4.16 55.01
N ASP A 3 30.46 -4.59 53.79
CA ASP A 3 29.37 -5.24 53.06
C ASP A 3 28.05 -4.48 52.96
N ALA A 4 27.67 -4.24 51.72
CA ALA A 4 26.34 -4.61 51.26
C ALA A 4 26.24 -4.63 49.73
N LEU A 5 26.14 -5.80 49.24
CA LEU A 5 25.65 -6.16 47.89
C LEU A 5 24.26 -5.61 47.64
N ALA A 6 24.04 -5.04 46.47
CA ALA A 6 22.71 -4.93 45.91
C ALA A 6 22.72 -5.46 44.49
N SER A 7 22.09 -6.57 44.35
CA SER A 7 21.88 -7.34 43.12
C SER A 7 21.15 -6.54 42.06
N GLY A 8 21.79 -6.41 40.89
CA GLY A 8 21.15 -5.92 39.69
C GLY A 8 20.17 -6.95 39.12
N ALA A 9 18.90 -6.64 39.15
CA ALA A 9 17.91 -7.34 38.35
C ALA A 9 17.93 -6.79 36.94
N SER A 10 18.55 -7.55 36.05
CA SER A 10 18.46 -7.34 34.60
C SER A 10 17.05 -7.70 34.14
N ILE A 11 16.24 -6.68 33.84
CA ILE A 11 14.96 -6.89 33.17
C ILE A 11 15.27 -7.04 31.67
N ARG A 12 15.41 -8.28 31.22
CA ARG A 12 15.29 -8.60 29.82
C ARG A 12 13.82 -8.38 29.42
N LYS A 13 13.54 -7.33 28.68
CA LYS A 13 12.30 -7.22 27.90
C LYS A 13 12.48 -8.13 26.69
N ASP A 14 11.88 -9.30 26.73
CA ASP A 14 11.69 -10.13 25.56
C ASP A 14 10.77 -9.35 24.62
N VAL A 15 11.34 -8.75 23.59
CA VAL A 15 10.59 -8.21 22.45
C VAL A 15 10.21 -9.43 21.62
N GLU A 16 9.00 -9.89 21.79
CA GLU A 16 8.40 -10.91 20.92
C GLU A 16 8.20 -10.29 19.53
N VAL A 17 9.16 -10.50 18.65
CA VAL A 17 9.02 -10.18 17.23
C VAL A 17 8.05 -11.22 16.66
N ARG A 18 6.79 -10.85 16.49
CA ARG A 18 5.85 -11.64 15.72
C ARG A 18 6.31 -11.66 14.28
N VAL A 19 7.13 -12.65 13.95
CA VAL A 19 7.38 -13.04 12.57
C VAL A 19 6.05 -13.61 12.06
N LEU A 20 5.39 -12.88 11.18
CA LEU A 20 4.23 -13.41 10.46
C LEU A 20 4.68 -14.69 9.77
N SER A 21 4.12 -15.83 10.20
CA SER A 21 4.45 -17.14 9.68
C SER A 21 4.02 -17.23 8.22
N TRP A 22 4.98 -17.19 7.32
CA TRP A 22 4.80 -17.34 5.88
C TRP A 22 4.72 -18.84 5.56
N ALA A 23 3.52 -19.36 5.35
CA ALA A 23 3.37 -20.73 4.84
C ALA A 23 3.90 -20.80 3.38
N PRO A 24 4.79 -21.76 3.04
CA PRO A 24 5.27 -21.90 1.69
C PRO A 24 4.16 -22.43 0.77
N PHE A 25 3.88 -21.71 -0.30
CA PHE A 25 3.05 -22.20 -1.39
C PHE A 25 3.79 -23.28 -2.17
N SER A 26 3.15 -24.42 -2.40
CA SER A 26 3.66 -25.53 -3.20
C SER A 26 3.85 -25.11 -4.66
N SER A 27 4.97 -25.50 -5.24
CA SER A 27 5.35 -25.35 -6.65
C SER A 27 4.31 -25.99 -7.59
N GLY A 28 3.33 -25.23 -8.01
CA GLY A 28 2.38 -25.57 -9.07
C GLY A 28 2.63 -24.67 -10.27
N GLY A 29 2.76 -25.27 -11.46
CA GLY A 29 3.12 -24.62 -12.72
C GLY A 29 2.31 -23.37 -13.04
N ILE A 30 2.90 -22.50 -13.87
CA ILE A 30 2.29 -21.29 -14.43
C ILE A 30 0.96 -21.68 -15.09
N ARG A 31 -0.13 -21.51 -14.35
CA ARG A 31 -1.48 -21.62 -14.87
C ARG A 31 -1.79 -20.29 -15.53
N MET A 32 -1.90 -20.27 -16.85
CA MET A 32 -2.52 -19.15 -17.56
C MET A 32 -3.88 -18.92 -16.89
N MET A 33 -3.98 -17.85 -16.09
CA MET A 33 -5.25 -17.51 -15.45
C MET A 33 -6.13 -16.89 -16.52
N GLU A 34 -7.30 -17.49 -16.77
CA GLU A 34 -8.38 -16.81 -17.48
C GLU A 34 -8.63 -15.49 -16.76
N GLU A 35 -8.56 -14.37 -17.49
CA GLU A 35 -8.91 -13.06 -16.98
C GLU A 35 -10.36 -13.09 -16.52
N LYS A 36 -10.59 -13.20 -15.23
CA LYS A 36 -11.94 -13.02 -14.68
C LYS A 36 -12.33 -11.57 -14.91
N PRO A 37 -13.55 -11.29 -15.37
CA PRO A 37 -14.04 -9.93 -15.51
C PRO A 37 -13.96 -9.23 -14.14
N VAL A 38 -13.31 -8.07 -14.10
CA VAL A 38 -13.25 -7.25 -12.89
C VAL A 38 -14.61 -6.61 -12.66
N THR A 39 -15.20 -6.81 -11.48
CA THR A 39 -16.42 -6.11 -11.07
C THR A 39 -16.01 -4.82 -10.35
N ILE A 40 -16.50 -3.68 -10.83
CA ILE A 40 -16.18 -2.36 -10.26
C ILE A 40 -17.39 -1.85 -9.49
N HIS A 41 -17.19 -1.57 -8.20
CA HIS A 41 -18.17 -0.96 -7.31
C HIS A 41 -17.75 0.48 -7.02
N LEU A 42 -18.63 1.45 -7.28
CA LEU A 42 -18.37 2.87 -7.01
C LEU A 42 -19.22 3.37 -5.85
N TYR A 43 -18.58 3.97 -4.88
CA TYR A 43 -19.20 4.58 -3.71
C TYR A 43 -18.86 6.07 -3.63
N LYS A 44 -19.62 6.82 -2.86
CA LYS A 44 -19.36 8.25 -2.60
C LYS A 44 -18.93 8.43 -1.14
N ASN A 45 -17.83 9.14 -0.95
CA ASN A 45 -17.28 9.63 0.32
C ASN A 45 -16.80 8.59 1.32
N ASP A 46 -17.35 7.38 1.35
CA ASP A 46 -16.92 6.30 2.25
C ASP A 46 -17.29 4.92 1.69
N LEU A 47 -16.73 3.89 2.28
CA LEU A 47 -17.18 2.50 2.07
C LEU A 47 -18.56 2.28 2.69
N PRO A 48 -19.39 1.39 2.13
CA PRO A 48 -20.69 1.06 2.70
C PRO A 48 -20.54 0.35 4.06
N ASP A 49 -21.51 0.56 4.94
CA ASP A 49 -21.59 -0.17 6.20
C ASP A 49 -21.67 -1.67 5.96
N GLY A 50 -20.92 -2.44 6.74
CA GLY A 50 -20.92 -3.90 6.68
C GLY A 50 -20.13 -4.52 5.52
N LEU A 51 -19.48 -3.72 4.66
CA LEU A 51 -18.52 -4.26 3.70
C LEU A 51 -17.33 -4.88 4.45
N THR A 52 -17.10 -6.16 4.18
CA THR A 52 -15.95 -6.90 4.74
C THR A 52 -15.00 -7.22 3.59
N LEU A 53 -13.76 -6.80 3.71
CA LEU A 53 -12.67 -7.17 2.82
C LEU A 53 -11.77 -8.22 3.47
N GLY A 54 -11.00 -8.94 2.68
CA GLY A 54 -10.05 -9.92 3.17
C GLY A 54 -8.91 -9.31 4.00
N PRO A 55 -8.06 -10.14 4.60
CA PRO A 55 -6.98 -9.70 5.51
C PRO A 55 -5.84 -8.97 4.79
N ILE A 56 -5.85 -8.92 3.47
CA ILE A 56 -4.87 -8.24 2.63
C ILE A 56 -5.61 -7.42 1.59
N VAL A 57 -5.45 -6.10 1.61
CA VAL A 57 -6.17 -5.18 0.73
C VAL A 57 -5.19 -4.32 -0.05
N ALA A 58 -5.22 -4.42 -1.37
CA ALA A 58 -4.52 -3.53 -2.28
C ALA A 58 -5.22 -2.17 -2.29
N ILE A 59 -4.46 -1.09 -2.19
CA ILE A 59 -4.98 0.28 -2.13
C ILE A 59 -4.11 1.18 -3.01
N ASP A 60 -4.77 2.10 -3.71
CA ASP A 60 -4.14 3.19 -4.45
C ASP A 60 -5.06 4.41 -4.38
N CYS A 61 -4.59 5.59 -4.76
CA CYS A 61 -5.42 6.78 -4.73
C CYS A 61 -5.13 7.75 -5.88
N GLU A 62 -6.15 8.54 -6.24
CA GLU A 62 -6.06 9.61 -7.21
C GLU A 62 -6.34 10.96 -6.56
N THR A 63 -5.56 11.96 -6.96
CA THR A 63 -5.60 13.32 -6.41
C THR A 63 -5.66 14.36 -7.53
N MET A 64 -5.93 15.64 -7.20
CA MET A 64 -5.89 16.73 -8.16
C MET A 64 -4.50 17.08 -8.67
N GLY A 65 -3.45 16.49 -8.10
CA GLY A 65 -2.04 16.70 -8.44
C GLY A 65 -1.13 16.07 -7.39
N LEU A 66 0.17 16.39 -7.42
CA LEU A 66 1.18 15.69 -6.62
C LEU A 66 1.55 16.38 -5.30
N ASN A 67 0.98 17.54 -5.00
CA ASN A 67 1.25 18.24 -3.75
C ASN A 67 0.15 17.94 -2.73
N PRO A 68 0.39 17.11 -1.70
CA PRO A 68 -0.64 16.69 -0.76
C PRO A 68 -1.23 17.82 0.11
N HIS A 69 -0.56 18.97 0.20
CA HIS A 69 -1.09 20.14 0.92
C HIS A 69 -2.05 21.00 0.09
N ARG A 70 -1.91 20.95 -1.25
CA ARG A 70 -2.72 21.74 -2.18
C ARG A 70 -3.76 20.90 -2.90
N ASP A 71 -3.35 19.68 -3.28
CA ASP A 71 -4.08 18.86 -4.22
C ASP A 71 -4.89 17.81 -3.47
N ARG A 72 -6.22 17.97 -3.46
CA ARG A 72 -7.11 17.13 -2.67
C ARG A 72 -7.13 15.70 -3.16
N LEU A 73 -7.41 14.78 -2.25
CA LEU A 73 -7.78 13.39 -2.55
C LEU A 73 -9.14 13.39 -3.29
N CYS A 74 -9.23 12.59 -4.36
CA CYS A 74 -10.40 12.50 -5.23
C CYS A 74 -11.01 11.10 -5.29
N LEU A 75 -10.16 10.07 -5.26
CA LEU A 75 -10.57 8.68 -5.37
C LEU A 75 -9.65 7.82 -4.52
N VAL A 76 -10.21 6.82 -3.85
CA VAL A 76 -9.45 5.72 -3.25
C VAL A 76 -9.99 4.43 -3.85
N GLN A 77 -9.13 3.66 -4.47
CA GLN A 77 -9.46 2.36 -5.03
C GLN A 77 -8.83 1.24 -4.21
N MET A 78 -9.56 0.13 -4.09
CA MET A 78 -9.08 -1.01 -3.33
C MET A 78 -9.62 -2.34 -3.87
N SER A 79 -8.89 -3.42 -3.57
CA SER A 79 -9.26 -4.80 -3.89
C SER A 79 -8.63 -5.74 -2.87
N ASP A 80 -9.34 -6.78 -2.47
CA ASP A 80 -8.79 -7.87 -1.65
C ASP A 80 -8.34 -9.08 -2.47
N GLY A 81 -8.28 -8.93 -3.80
CA GLY A 81 -7.80 -9.97 -4.72
C GLY A 81 -8.87 -10.95 -5.16
N ASP A 82 -10.12 -10.75 -4.83
CA ASP A 82 -11.26 -11.61 -5.17
C ASP A 82 -11.81 -11.40 -6.59
N GLY A 83 -11.32 -10.39 -7.31
CA GLY A 83 -11.79 -9.98 -8.64
C GLY A 83 -12.70 -8.75 -8.60
N ASN A 84 -12.98 -8.20 -7.41
CA ASN A 84 -13.71 -6.96 -7.25
C ASN A 84 -12.74 -5.77 -7.04
N ALA A 85 -13.12 -4.61 -7.58
CA ALA A 85 -12.50 -3.33 -7.27
C ALA A 85 -13.54 -2.40 -6.63
N HIS A 86 -13.22 -1.86 -5.47
CA HIS A 86 -14.05 -0.93 -4.71
C HIS A 86 -13.46 0.46 -4.83
N LEU A 87 -14.18 1.38 -5.46
CA LEU A 87 -13.79 2.75 -5.71
C LEU A 87 -14.60 3.68 -4.81
N VAL A 88 -13.93 4.50 -4.00
CA VAL A 88 -14.56 5.51 -3.15
C VAL A 88 -14.22 6.88 -3.70
N GLN A 89 -15.17 7.53 -4.35
CA GLN A 89 -15.00 8.89 -4.87
C GLN A 89 -15.25 9.91 -3.76
N ILE A 90 -14.24 10.75 -3.49
CA ILE A 90 -14.24 11.73 -2.40
C ILE A 90 -14.65 13.10 -2.95
N GLU A 91 -15.76 13.61 -2.50
CA GLU A 91 -16.29 14.93 -2.90
C GLU A 91 -15.44 16.07 -2.31
N LYS A 92 -15.48 17.22 -2.97
CA LYS A 92 -14.77 18.39 -2.49
C LYS A 92 -15.32 18.85 -1.13
N GLY A 93 -14.43 18.96 -0.14
CA GLY A 93 -14.78 19.35 1.22
C GLY A 93 -15.10 18.19 2.16
N GLN A 94 -15.14 16.97 1.65
CA GLN A 94 -15.26 15.77 2.50
C GLN A 94 -13.96 15.58 3.28
N SER A 95 -14.07 15.47 4.60
CA SER A 95 -12.94 15.31 5.52
C SER A 95 -13.09 14.10 6.45
N ALA A 96 -14.13 13.29 6.28
CA ALA A 96 -14.38 12.10 7.10
C ALA A 96 -14.83 10.93 6.22
N ALA A 97 -14.21 9.78 6.42
CA ALA A 97 -14.56 8.50 5.80
C ALA A 97 -14.37 7.40 6.86
N PRO A 98 -15.29 7.24 7.82
CA PRO A 98 -15.08 6.41 9.01
C PRO A 98 -14.86 4.92 8.70
N ASN A 99 -15.51 4.36 7.69
CA ASN A 99 -15.32 2.96 7.32
C ASN A 99 -13.98 2.75 6.62
N LEU A 100 -13.61 3.66 5.71
CA LEU A 100 -12.30 3.66 5.07
C LEU A 100 -11.19 3.89 6.10
N SER A 101 -11.35 4.84 7.03
CA SER A 101 -10.38 5.10 8.10
C SER A 101 -10.17 3.89 8.99
N ARG A 102 -11.25 3.19 9.36
CA ARG A 102 -11.17 1.94 10.13
C ARG A 102 -10.37 0.87 9.38
N LEU A 103 -10.59 0.70 8.07
CA LEU A 103 -9.81 -0.23 7.24
C LEU A 103 -8.33 0.14 7.20
N LEU A 104 -8.02 1.43 7.02
CA LEU A 104 -6.63 1.90 6.95
C LEU A 104 -5.86 1.65 8.26
N GLU A 105 -6.51 1.84 9.40
CA GLU A 105 -5.91 1.73 10.74
C GLU A 105 -6.03 0.32 11.35
N ASP A 106 -6.75 -0.61 10.71
CA ASP A 106 -6.91 -1.98 11.20
C ASP A 106 -5.56 -2.72 11.25
N PRO A 107 -5.06 -3.11 12.43
CA PRO A 107 -3.78 -3.80 12.58
C PRO A 107 -3.79 -5.23 12.02
N ASP A 108 -4.96 -5.84 11.85
CA ASP A 108 -5.12 -7.20 11.36
C ASP A 108 -5.24 -7.27 9.83
N THR A 109 -5.42 -6.12 9.18
CA THR A 109 -5.49 -6.00 7.72
C THR A 109 -4.18 -5.41 7.16
N LEU A 110 -3.48 -6.17 6.30
CA LEU A 110 -2.30 -5.68 5.57
C LEU A 110 -2.72 -4.85 4.36
N LYS A 111 -2.28 -3.59 4.28
CA LYS A 111 -2.52 -2.72 3.12
C LYS A 111 -1.36 -2.81 2.14
N LEU A 112 -1.67 -3.19 0.88
CA LEU A 112 -0.70 -3.27 -0.22
C LEU A 112 -0.75 -2.00 -1.04
N PHE A 113 0.41 -1.42 -1.30
CA PHE A 113 0.57 -0.22 -2.12
C PHE A 113 1.62 -0.43 -3.22
N HIS A 114 1.50 0.38 -4.27
CA HIS A 114 2.59 0.63 -5.19
C HIS A 114 3.03 2.10 -5.10
N PHE A 115 4.16 2.39 -4.47
CA PHE A 115 4.61 3.73 -4.10
C PHE A 115 3.78 4.36 -2.95
N GLY A 116 3.34 3.58 -2.00
CA GLY A 116 2.43 3.96 -0.92
C GLY A 116 2.82 5.18 -0.07
N ARG A 117 4.06 5.69 -0.18
CA ARG A 117 4.48 6.95 0.42
C ARG A 117 3.53 8.09 0.07
N PHE A 118 3.14 8.18 -1.20
CA PHE A 118 2.23 9.21 -1.69
C PHE A 118 0.80 8.97 -1.20
N ASP A 119 0.28 7.75 -1.38
CA ASP A 119 -1.09 7.39 -1.05
C ASP A 119 -1.38 7.53 0.45
N ILE A 120 -0.47 7.04 1.28
CA ILE A 120 -0.57 7.15 2.74
C ILE A 120 -0.59 8.63 3.17
N ALA A 121 0.27 9.48 2.57
CA ALA A 121 0.28 10.90 2.86
C ALA A 121 -1.02 11.58 2.43
N ALA A 122 -1.54 11.27 1.24
CA ALA A 122 -2.79 11.85 0.72
C ALA A 122 -3.99 11.47 1.59
N MET A 123 -4.13 10.19 1.97
CA MET A 123 -5.21 9.73 2.84
C MET A 123 -5.09 10.25 4.27
N TYR A 124 -3.87 10.28 4.82
CA TYR A 124 -3.64 10.85 6.15
C TYR A 124 -3.95 12.36 6.19
N ASN A 125 -3.56 13.12 5.16
CA ASN A 125 -3.90 14.53 5.05
C ASN A 125 -5.41 14.75 4.91
N ALA A 126 -6.13 13.88 4.22
CA ALA A 126 -7.57 13.99 4.00
C ALA A 126 -8.42 13.61 5.23
N PHE A 127 -8.06 12.54 5.92
CA PHE A 127 -8.91 11.91 6.95
C PHE A 127 -8.26 11.78 8.32
N GLY A 128 -6.96 12.04 8.45
CA GLY A 128 -6.21 11.79 9.68
C GLY A 128 -5.93 10.30 9.96
N ALA A 129 -6.36 9.40 9.08
CA ALA A 129 -6.18 7.96 9.21
C ALA A 129 -4.83 7.51 8.65
N LEU A 130 -3.99 6.90 9.47
CA LEU A 130 -2.66 6.45 9.09
C LEU A 130 -2.68 4.95 8.74
N ALA A 131 -2.47 4.62 7.47
CA ALA A 131 -2.45 3.23 7.02
C ALA A 131 -1.29 2.44 7.64
N ALA A 132 -1.59 1.41 8.42
CA ALA A 132 -0.65 0.44 8.99
C ALA A 132 -1.38 -0.85 9.40
N PRO A 133 -0.76 -2.06 9.27
CA PRO A 133 0.53 -2.34 8.62
C PRO A 133 0.47 -2.20 7.09
N VAL A 134 1.62 -2.01 6.45
CA VAL A 134 1.70 -1.79 5.00
C VAL A 134 2.76 -2.67 4.32
N PHE A 135 2.56 -2.96 3.04
CA PHE A 135 3.56 -3.54 2.14
C PHE A 135 3.62 -2.69 0.88
N CYS A 136 4.82 -2.34 0.42
CA CYS A 136 4.99 -1.52 -0.78
C CYS A 136 5.77 -2.29 -1.87
N THR A 137 5.09 -2.63 -2.95
CA THR A 137 5.68 -3.38 -4.08
C THR A 137 6.81 -2.61 -4.77
N LYS A 138 6.79 -1.27 -4.77
CA LYS A 138 7.88 -0.46 -5.32
C LYS A 138 9.14 -0.52 -4.46
N ILE A 139 9.02 -0.51 -3.13
CA ILE A 139 10.14 -0.69 -2.20
C ILE A 139 10.70 -2.11 -2.38
N ALA A 140 9.86 -3.13 -2.35
CA ALA A 140 10.26 -4.51 -2.58
C ALA A 140 11.00 -4.67 -3.92
N SER A 141 10.46 -4.07 -5.00
CA SER A 141 11.10 -4.06 -6.31
C SER A 141 12.49 -3.43 -6.28
N LYS A 142 12.65 -2.28 -5.63
CA LYS A 142 13.97 -1.62 -5.51
C LYS A 142 14.97 -2.48 -4.75
N LEU A 143 14.53 -3.20 -3.73
CA LEU A 143 15.40 -4.06 -2.93
C LEU A 143 15.85 -5.31 -3.68
N VAL A 144 15.05 -5.90 -4.59
CA VAL A 144 15.41 -7.16 -5.26
C VAL A 144 15.76 -7.02 -6.75
N ARG A 145 15.38 -5.91 -7.40
CA ARG A 145 15.67 -5.67 -8.83
C ARG A 145 16.72 -4.58 -8.99
N THR A 146 17.88 -4.78 -8.40
CA THR A 146 19.00 -3.81 -8.36
C THR A 146 19.69 -3.59 -9.70
N TYR A 147 19.31 -4.36 -10.72
CA TYR A 147 19.86 -4.30 -12.10
C TYR A 147 19.09 -3.34 -13.03
N THR A 148 18.07 -2.63 -12.53
CA THR A 148 17.20 -1.76 -13.34
C THR A 148 16.58 -0.65 -12.50
N ASP A 149 16.26 0.48 -13.15
CA ASP A 149 15.50 1.59 -12.56
C ASP A 149 13.98 1.51 -12.88
N ARG A 150 13.54 0.45 -13.57
CA ARG A 150 12.15 0.26 -14.03
C ARG A 150 11.28 -0.35 -12.93
N HIS A 151 10.96 0.45 -11.91
CA HIS A 151 10.16 0.04 -10.75
C HIS A 151 8.70 0.52 -10.77
N GLY A 152 8.22 1.09 -11.89
CA GLY A 152 6.82 1.51 -12.03
C GLY A 152 5.88 0.30 -12.18
N LEU A 153 4.62 0.43 -11.73
CA LEU A 153 3.64 -0.66 -11.72
C LEU A 153 3.48 -1.31 -13.10
N LYS A 154 3.33 -0.51 -14.16
CA LYS A 154 3.27 -1.03 -15.54
C LYS A 154 4.47 -1.91 -15.89
N ASN A 155 5.69 -1.50 -15.52
CA ASN A 155 6.88 -2.30 -15.79
C ASN A 155 6.87 -3.61 -14.99
N LEU A 156 6.42 -3.57 -13.74
CA LEU A 156 6.33 -4.76 -12.90
C LEU A 156 5.29 -5.75 -13.44
N CYS A 157 4.11 -5.26 -13.79
CA CYS A 157 3.07 -6.11 -14.39
C CYS A 157 3.56 -6.75 -15.69
N GLN A 158 4.21 -5.97 -16.57
CA GLN A 158 4.72 -6.49 -17.84
C GLN A 158 5.83 -7.53 -17.64
N GLU A 159 6.82 -7.24 -16.77
CA GLU A 159 8.01 -8.08 -16.65
C GLU A 159 7.79 -9.29 -15.72
N MET A 160 6.94 -9.17 -14.71
CA MET A 160 6.76 -10.21 -13.70
C MET A 160 5.50 -11.05 -13.89
N LEU A 161 4.45 -10.45 -14.49
CA LEU A 161 3.15 -11.10 -14.68
C LEU A 161 2.80 -11.30 -16.16
N ASN A 162 3.56 -10.69 -17.09
CA ASN A 162 3.25 -10.63 -18.53
C ASN A 162 1.90 -9.96 -18.83
N ILE A 163 1.55 -8.93 -18.04
CA ILE A 163 0.32 -8.15 -18.16
C ILE A 163 0.67 -6.73 -18.58
N ASP A 164 0.00 -6.20 -19.61
CA ASP A 164 0.13 -4.80 -20.02
C ASP A 164 -1.01 -3.96 -19.44
N ILE A 165 -0.69 -2.99 -18.59
CA ILE A 165 -1.66 -2.05 -18.03
C ILE A 165 -1.55 -0.69 -18.69
N SER A 166 -2.71 -0.04 -18.92
CA SER A 166 -2.78 1.28 -19.54
C SER A 166 -2.34 2.38 -18.56
N LYS A 167 -1.75 3.46 -19.06
CA LYS A 167 -1.49 4.70 -18.30
C LYS A 167 -2.30 5.90 -18.82
N GLN A 168 -3.25 5.67 -19.71
CA GLN A 168 -3.91 6.75 -20.44
C GLN A 168 -4.72 7.70 -19.55
N GLN A 169 -5.22 7.24 -18.40
CA GLN A 169 -6.04 8.05 -17.49
C GLN A 169 -5.25 8.65 -16.33
N GLN A 170 -3.95 8.40 -16.22
CA GLN A 170 -3.11 8.86 -15.09
C GLN A 170 -3.19 10.39 -14.84
N SER A 171 -3.38 11.18 -15.90
CA SER A 171 -3.46 12.65 -15.83
C SER A 171 -4.88 13.17 -16.12
N SER A 172 -5.91 12.35 -15.92
CA SER A 172 -7.29 12.76 -16.14
C SER A 172 -7.81 13.65 -14.99
N ASP A 173 -8.95 14.32 -15.22
CA ASP A 173 -9.60 15.12 -14.18
C ASP A 173 -10.32 14.18 -13.17
N TRP A 174 -9.62 13.82 -12.12
CA TRP A 174 -10.14 13.00 -11.03
C TRP A 174 -11.12 13.77 -10.12
N GLY A 175 -11.14 15.10 -10.23
CA GLY A 175 -12.06 15.96 -9.49
C GLY A 175 -13.43 16.13 -10.14
N ALA A 176 -13.65 15.53 -11.30
CA ALA A 176 -14.93 15.55 -12.00
C ALA A 176 -16.06 14.94 -11.12
N PRO A 177 -17.30 15.46 -11.21
CA PRO A 177 -18.43 14.97 -10.42
C PRO A 177 -18.77 13.51 -10.75
N ASP A 178 -18.58 13.10 -12.01
CA ASP A 178 -18.82 11.75 -12.50
C ASP A 178 -17.55 11.22 -13.19
N LEU A 179 -17.15 10.02 -12.83
CA LEU A 179 -16.02 9.32 -13.44
C LEU A 179 -16.47 8.56 -14.69
N SER A 180 -15.73 8.70 -15.77
CA SER A 180 -15.94 7.90 -16.98
C SER A 180 -15.61 6.42 -16.74
N GLU A 181 -16.15 5.51 -17.58
CA GLU A 181 -15.81 4.09 -17.52
C GLU A 181 -14.32 3.85 -17.71
N ALA A 182 -13.65 4.65 -18.56
CA ALA A 182 -12.21 4.56 -18.76
C ALA A 182 -11.42 4.92 -17.48
N GLN A 183 -11.84 5.94 -16.73
CA GLN A 183 -11.24 6.28 -15.43
C GLN A 183 -11.46 5.17 -14.40
N LYS A 184 -12.68 4.65 -14.29
CA LYS A 184 -12.99 3.56 -13.36
C LYS A 184 -12.18 2.29 -13.67
N THR A 185 -12.08 1.92 -14.93
CA THR A 185 -11.27 0.77 -15.37
C THR A 185 -9.78 0.99 -15.08
N TYR A 186 -9.27 2.19 -15.32
CA TYR A 186 -7.90 2.54 -15.01
C TYR A 186 -7.64 2.40 -13.50
N ALA A 187 -8.41 3.06 -12.66
CA ALA A 187 -8.28 3.02 -11.21
C ALA A 187 -8.36 1.59 -10.65
N ALA A 188 -9.28 0.76 -11.18
CA ALA A 188 -9.35 -0.65 -10.82
C ALA A 188 -8.06 -1.40 -11.17
N SER A 189 -7.44 -1.11 -12.35
CA SER A 189 -6.23 -1.80 -12.78
C SER A 189 -5.02 -1.57 -11.87
N ASP A 190 -4.95 -0.43 -11.16
CA ASP A 190 -3.82 -0.09 -10.30
C ASP A 190 -3.79 -0.92 -8.99
N VAL A 191 -4.90 -1.57 -8.61
CA VAL A 191 -4.99 -2.42 -7.41
C VAL A 191 -5.08 -3.93 -7.71
N MET A 192 -5.54 -4.33 -8.90
CA MET A 192 -5.86 -5.73 -9.20
C MET A 192 -4.65 -6.69 -9.18
N TYR A 193 -3.45 -6.19 -9.41
CA TYR A 193 -2.25 -7.03 -9.58
C TYR A 193 -1.29 -6.98 -8.40
N LEU A 194 -1.59 -6.19 -7.36
CA LEU A 194 -0.65 -5.98 -6.25
C LEU A 194 -0.47 -7.24 -5.39
N HIS A 195 -1.50 -8.08 -5.24
CA HIS A 195 -1.41 -9.35 -4.53
C HIS A 195 -0.41 -10.30 -5.19
N GLN A 196 -0.53 -10.50 -6.50
CA GLN A 196 0.39 -11.37 -7.26
C GLN A 196 1.83 -10.83 -7.22
N LEU A 197 2.01 -9.51 -7.37
CA LEU A 197 3.33 -8.88 -7.26
C LEU A 197 3.92 -9.04 -5.85
N ARG A 198 3.10 -8.88 -4.81
CA ARG A 198 3.52 -9.09 -3.42
C ARG A 198 4.07 -10.51 -3.22
N ASP A 199 3.34 -11.52 -3.64
CA ASP A 199 3.73 -12.91 -3.44
C ASP A 199 5.07 -13.22 -4.13
N LEU A 200 5.25 -12.78 -5.36
CA LEU A 200 6.54 -12.88 -6.06
C LEU A 200 7.67 -12.11 -5.36
N PHE A 201 7.37 -10.94 -4.78
CA PHE A 201 8.39 -10.18 -4.06
C PHE A 201 8.77 -10.79 -2.73
N ILE A 202 7.84 -11.41 -2.01
CA ILE A 202 8.15 -12.12 -0.77
C ILE A 202 9.16 -13.24 -1.03
N GLU A 203 8.94 -14.07 -2.05
CA GLU A 203 9.86 -15.14 -2.43
C GLU A 203 11.25 -14.59 -2.79
N ARG A 204 11.29 -13.50 -3.57
CA ARG A 204 12.55 -12.89 -3.98
C ARG A 204 13.29 -12.23 -2.81
N LEU A 205 12.58 -11.52 -1.94
CA LEU A 205 13.16 -10.90 -0.74
C LEU A 205 13.78 -11.96 0.19
N ALA A 206 13.09 -13.08 0.39
CA ALA A 206 13.61 -14.20 1.17
C ALA A 206 14.86 -14.80 0.53
N ARG A 207 14.83 -15.08 -0.77
CA ARG A 207 15.96 -15.64 -1.51
C ARG A 207 17.20 -14.74 -1.48
N GLU A 208 17.00 -13.41 -1.55
CA GLU A 208 18.09 -12.43 -1.51
C GLU A 208 18.55 -12.08 -0.07
N GLY A 209 17.93 -12.66 0.96
CA GLY A 209 18.23 -12.33 2.36
C GLY A 209 17.87 -10.91 2.77
N ARG A 210 16.85 -10.29 2.10
CA ARG A 210 16.48 -8.88 2.31
C ARG A 210 15.11 -8.69 2.95
N ALA A 211 14.49 -9.76 3.47
CA ALA A 211 13.15 -9.72 4.04
C ALA A 211 13.07 -8.80 5.27
N GLU A 212 14.04 -8.86 6.19
CA GLU A 212 14.07 -8.02 7.39
C GLU A 212 14.24 -6.53 7.06
N ILE A 213 15.14 -6.22 6.11
CA ILE A 213 15.35 -4.83 5.65
C ILE A 213 14.07 -4.30 5.00
N ALA A 214 13.41 -5.13 4.18
CA ALA A 214 12.16 -4.75 3.54
C ALA A 214 11.06 -4.48 4.57
N GLN A 215 10.93 -5.34 5.59
CA GLN A 215 9.95 -5.16 6.66
C GLN A 215 10.20 -3.85 7.42
N ALA A 216 11.44 -3.56 7.81
CA ALA A 216 11.77 -2.30 8.47
C ALA A 216 11.43 -1.07 7.60
N CYS A 217 11.62 -1.16 6.27
CA CYS A 217 11.21 -0.11 5.34
C CYS A 217 9.67 0.04 5.29
N PHE A 218 8.94 -1.07 5.33
CA PHE A 218 7.47 -1.04 5.35
C PHE A 218 6.96 -0.45 6.66
N ASP A 219 7.53 -0.83 7.80
CA ASP A 219 7.16 -0.30 9.11
C ASP A 219 7.43 1.21 9.23
N PHE A 220 8.49 1.70 8.58
CA PHE A 220 8.84 3.12 8.54
C PHE A 220 8.02 3.92 7.52
N LEU A 221 7.42 3.28 6.52
CA LEU A 221 6.75 3.99 5.42
C LEU A 221 5.62 4.93 5.87
N PRO A 222 4.74 4.57 6.84
CA PRO A 222 3.76 5.49 7.39
C PRO A 222 4.38 6.73 8.05
N ILE A 223 5.50 6.56 8.73
CA ILE A 223 6.26 7.68 9.32
C ILE A 223 6.90 8.54 8.23
N ARG A 224 7.43 7.92 7.16
CA ARG A 224 7.97 8.65 6.01
C ARG A 224 6.90 9.54 5.36
N ALA A 225 5.68 9.03 5.20
CA ALA A 225 4.55 9.81 4.67
C ALA A 225 4.21 11.02 5.56
N ARG A 226 4.25 10.85 6.89
CA ARG A 226 4.08 11.96 7.85
C ARG A 226 5.21 12.99 7.78
N LEU A 227 6.45 12.55 7.57
CA LEU A 227 7.58 13.47 7.37
C LEU A 227 7.39 14.33 6.13
N ASP A 228 6.85 13.79 5.05
CA ASP A 228 6.55 14.55 3.85
C ASP A 228 5.56 15.70 4.13
N LEU A 229 4.50 15.39 4.85
CA LEU A 229 3.50 16.39 5.27
C LEU A 229 4.04 17.38 6.30
N ALA A 230 5.01 17.00 7.10
CA ALA A 230 5.61 17.85 8.11
C ALA A 230 6.72 18.77 7.57
N GLY A 231 7.01 18.72 6.26
CA GLY A 231 7.94 19.65 5.60
C GLY A 231 9.31 19.04 5.21
N TRP A 232 9.46 17.72 5.27
CA TRP A 232 10.70 17.03 4.85
C TRP A 232 10.52 16.10 3.63
N PRO A 233 9.81 16.50 2.54
CA PRO A 233 9.56 15.60 1.41
C PRO A 233 10.83 15.27 0.62
N GLU A 234 11.74 16.21 0.48
CA GLU A 234 12.97 16.08 -0.32
C GLU A 234 14.24 15.89 0.54
N ILE A 235 14.11 16.00 1.86
CA ILE A 235 15.22 15.92 2.77
C ILE A 235 15.39 14.50 3.29
N ASP A 236 16.58 13.94 3.14
CA ASP A 236 16.98 12.74 3.86
C ASP A 236 17.42 13.15 5.28
N ILE A 237 16.55 12.91 6.27
CA ILE A 237 16.83 13.25 7.67
C ILE A 237 17.97 12.43 8.29
N PHE A 238 18.44 11.40 7.60
CA PHE A 238 19.59 10.59 8.01
C PHE A 238 20.89 11.01 7.30
N ALA A 239 20.82 11.92 6.32
CA ALA A 239 21.99 12.43 5.64
C ALA A 239 22.77 13.39 6.55
N HIS A 240 24.10 13.39 6.35
CA HIS A 240 25.02 14.33 7.01
C HIS A 240 24.98 15.68 6.31
#